data_607a2fa345d8ef1e48384aec3fa4815b
#
_entry.id   607a2fa345d8ef1e48384aec3fa4815b
#
_cell.length_a   1.000
_cell.length_b   1.000
_cell.length_c   1.000
_cell.angle_alpha   90.00
_cell.angle_beta   90.00
_cell.angle_gamma   90.00
#
_symmetry.space_group_name_H-M   'P 1'
#
loop_
_entity.id
_entity.type
_entity.pdbx_description
1 polymer ?
#
loop_
_entity_poly.entity_id
_entity_poly.type
_entity_poly.pdbx_seq_one_letter_code
_entity_poly.pdbx_strand_id
1 'polypeptide(L)'
;MTPQLDDTTLRLAIPKGRMHDSIARLLADAGMALRAGSRDYRPSIPLERSDVKVLKPRAVIEMLDSGVRDVGFAGADWVAEDGAELIDLLDTGLDRVRLVAAAPLALLENGRLPGRRLIVASEYPRLTERWIERTGLDADLLLSFGATEVLPPEDADCIVDNTATGATLRANGLEIIDELMTSSTRLYASRRAMEDGAKRERIEALVMLIASVLEARRRVMLELNVADEQLASVVEILPCMREPTVSRLHAGGGWAVKAAVPRSGLPTLIPRIKAAGGTDIIVSNPEQIVP
;
A
#
# COMPACT_ATOMS: atom_id res chain seq x y z
N MET A 1 -25.38 -25.68 -13.06
CA MET A 1 -26.05 -24.37 -12.94
C MET A 1 -25.13 -23.44 -12.19
N THR A 2 -24.57 -22.42 -12.84
CA THR A 2 -23.85 -21.35 -12.18
C THR A 2 -24.87 -20.53 -11.41
N PRO A 3 -24.72 -20.30 -10.09
CA PRO A 3 -25.65 -19.42 -9.38
C PRO A 3 -25.60 -18.06 -10.07
N GLN A 4 -26.77 -17.59 -10.53
CA GLN A 4 -26.90 -16.20 -10.95
C GLN A 4 -26.58 -15.36 -9.71
N LEU A 5 -25.43 -14.68 -9.71
CA LEU A 5 -25.06 -13.75 -8.66
C LEU A 5 -26.09 -12.63 -8.67
N ASP A 6 -26.78 -12.45 -7.54
CA ASP A 6 -27.68 -11.33 -7.29
C ASP A 6 -26.93 -10.03 -7.56
N ASP A 7 -27.58 -9.05 -8.15
CA ASP A 7 -26.98 -7.76 -8.52
C ASP A 7 -26.42 -6.99 -7.31
N THR A 8 -26.87 -7.35 -6.10
CA THR A 8 -26.39 -6.82 -4.82
C THR A 8 -25.10 -7.48 -4.29
N THR A 9 -24.61 -8.55 -4.93
CA THR A 9 -23.38 -9.25 -4.51
C THR A 9 -22.15 -8.41 -4.79
N LEU A 10 -21.34 -8.12 -3.75
CA LEU A 10 -20.06 -7.44 -3.90
C LEU A 10 -18.98 -8.41 -4.42
N ARG A 11 -18.40 -8.10 -5.57
CA ARG A 11 -17.43 -8.94 -6.27
C ARG A 11 -16.01 -8.42 -6.03
N LEU A 12 -15.30 -9.06 -5.09
CA LEU A 12 -13.93 -8.70 -4.71
C LEU A 12 -12.91 -9.49 -5.54
N ALA A 13 -11.88 -8.83 -6.03
CA ALA A 13 -10.72 -9.45 -6.68
C ALA A 13 -9.45 -9.26 -5.83
N ILE A 14 -8.70 -10.35 -5.61
CA ILE A 14 -7.43 -10.36 -4.87
C ILE A 14 -6.34 -10.89 -5.80
N PRO A 15 -5.20 -10.21 -5.93
CA PRO A 15 -4.09 -10.70 -6.74
C PRO A 15 -3.43 -11.91 -6.08
N LYS A 16 -3.01 -12.87 -6.90
CA LYS A 16 -2.14 -13.96 -6.47
C LYS A 16 -0.66 -13.55 -6.47
N GLY A 17 0.19 -14.39 -5.90
CA GLY A 17 1.64 -14.17 -5.86
C GLY A 17 2.06 -13.26 -4.69
N ARG A 18 3.11 -12.46 -4.88
CA ARG A 18 3.76 -11.69 -3.81
C ARG A 18 2.81 -10.80 -2.98
N MET A 19 1.84 -10.15 -3.60
CA MET A 19 0.88 -9.28 -2.91
C MET A 19 -0.19 -10.04 -2.10
N HIS A 20 -0.41 -11.34 -2.37
CA HIS A 20 -1.49 -12.11 -1.76
C HIS A 20 -1.41 -12.16 -0.24
N ASP A 21 -0.23 -12.47 0.30
CA ASP A 21 -0.07 -12.71 1.74
C ASP A 21 -0.18 -11.42 2.57
N SER A 22 0.29 -10.29 2.02
CA SER A 22 0.16 -8.98 2.66
C SER A 22 -1.29 -8.52 2.70
N ILE A 23 -2.05 -8.72 1.62
CA ILE A 23 -3.48 -8.42 1.53
C ILE A 23 -4.29 -9.36 2.44
N ALA A 24 -4.00 -10.66 2.43
CA ALA A 24 -4.68 -11.63 3.27
C ALA A 24 -4.55 -11.30 4.76
N ARG A 25 -3.35 -10.90 5.20
CA ARG A 25 -3.12 -10.41 6.58
C ARG A 25 -3.87 -9.13 6.87
N LEU A 26 -3.85 -8.16 5.95
CA LEU A 26 -4.60 -6.90 6.11
C LEU A 26 -6.11 -7.15 6.26
N LEU A 27 -6.67 -8.02 5.43
CA LEU A 27 -8.08 -8.41 5.52
C LEU A 27 -8.38 -9.17 6.83
N ALA A 28 -7.48 -10.07 7.27
CA ALA A 28 -7.64 -10.79 8.53
C ALA A 28 -7.64 -9.84 9.73
N ASP A 29 -6.72 -8.87 9.78
CA ASP A 29 -6.68 -7.85 10.82
C ASP A 29 -7.92 -6.94 10.81
N ALA A 30 -8.54 -6.77 9.64
CA ALA A 30 -9.82 -6.07 9.49
C ALA A 30 -11.07 -6.95 9.83
N GLY A 31 -10.86 -8.14 10.38
CA GLY A 31 -11.93 -9.09 10.69
C GLY A 31 -12.47 -9.85 9.48
N MET A 32 -11.83 -9.74 8.33
CA MET A 32 -12.27 -10.33 7.06
C MET A 32 -11.31 -11.44 6.58
N ALA A 33 -10.91 -12.33 7.47
CA ALA A 33 -9.99 -13.42 7.15
C ALA A 33 -10.48 -14.26 5.96
N LEU A 34 -9.58 -14.51 5.00
CA LEU A 34 -9.85 -15.41 3.88
C LEU A 34 -9.97 -16.83 4.39
N ARG A 35 -11.09 -17.50 4.08
CA ARG A 35 -11.29 -18.91 4.37
C ARG A 35 -11.17 -19.70 3.07
N ALA A 36 -10.31 -20.72 3.06
CA ALA A 36 -10.15 -21.59 1.90
C ALA A 36 -11.50 -22.16 1.46
N GLY A 37 -11.80 -22.01 0.18
CA GLY A 37 -12.97 -22.61 -0.44
C GLY A 37 -12.66 -24.03 -0.95
N SER A 38 -13.65 -24.69 -1.52
CA SER A 38 -13.46 -26.00 -2.20
C SER A 38 -12.51 -25.91 -3.41
N ARG A 39 -12.13 -24.70 -3.82
CA ARG A 39 -11.15 -24.39 -4.87
C ARG A 39 -10.32 -23.20 -4.41
N ASP A 40 -8.99 -23.29 -4.52
CA ASP A 40 -8.01 -22.30 -4.04
C ASP A 40 -8.20 -20.88 -4.57
N TYR A 41 -8.90 -20.72 -5.70
CA TYR A 41 -9.15 -19.42 -6.36
C TYR A 41 -10.46 -18.75 -5.97
N ARG A 42 -11.27 -19.35 -5.08
CA ARG A 42 -12.56 -18.80 -4.60
C ARG A 42 -12.68 -18.92 -3.09
N PRO A 43 -11.87 -18.20 -2.33
CA PRO A 43 -12.02 -18.13 -0.89
C PRO A 43 -13.33 -17.41 -0.53
N SER A 44 -13.79 -17.60 0.69
CA SER A 44 -14.86 -16.79 1.27
C SER A 44 -14.30 -15.84 2.32
N ILE A 45 -15.01 -14.74 2.56
CA ILE A 45 -14.77 -13.80 3.67
C ILE A 45 -16.06 -13.66 4.48
N PRO A 46 -15.99 -13.27 5.76
CA PRO A 46 -17.17 -13.03 6.58
C PRO A 46 -17.83 -11.67 6.25
N LEU A 47 -18.13 -11.47 4.98
CA LEU A 47 -18.90 -10.35 4.44
C LEU A 47 -20.07 -10.91 3.66
N GLU A 48 -21.29 -10.63 4.13
CA GLU A 48 -22.51 -11.13 3.49
C GLU A 48 -22.56 -10.74 2.02
N ARG A 49 -23.14 -11.61 1.18
CA ARG A 49 -23.32 -11.39 -0.26
C ARG A 49 -22.02 -10.92 -0.94
N SER A 50 -20.91 -11.60 -0.66
CA SER A 50 -19.62 -11.35 -1.33
C SER A 50 -19.22 -12.55 -2.18
N ASP A 51 -18.58 -12.27 -3.33
CA ASP A 51 -17.90 -13.25 -4.19
C ASP A 51 -16.45 -12.84 -4.35
N VAL A 52 -15.54 -13.64 -3.80
CA VAL A 52 -14.11 -13.37 -3.84
C VAL A 52 -13.43 -14.25 -4.87
N LYS A 53 -12.56 -13.66 -5.69
CA LYS A 53 -11.68 -14.40 -6.61
C LYS A 53 -10.24 -14.00 -6.43
N VAL A 54 -9.37 -15.01 -6.45
CA VAL A 54 -7.91 -14.83 -6.51
C VAL A 54 -7.49 -14.94 -7.97
N LEU A 55 -6.88 -13.90 -8.52
CA LEU A 55 -6.58 -13.73 -9.95
C LEU A 55 -5.11 -13.35 -10.16
N LYS A 56 -4.61 -13.44 -11.40
CA LYS A 56 -3.33 -12.81 -11.75
C LYS A 56 -3.45 -11.28 -11.58
N PRO A 57 -2.37 -10.56 -11.17
CA PRO A 57 -2.44 -9.11 -10.92
C PRO A 57 -3.08 -8.32 -12.07
N ARG A 58 -2.64 -8.49 -13.30
CA ARG A 58 -3.22 -7.78 -14.46
C ARG A 58 -4.69 -8.16 -14.74
N ALA A 59 -5.07 -9.42 -14.51
CA ALA A 59 -6.47 -9.83 -14.65
C ALA A 59 -7.39 -9.18 -13.62
N VAL A 60 -6.89 -8.79 -12.44
CA VAL A 60 -7.65 -7.97 -11.48
C VAL A 60 -8.01 -6.63 -12.13
N ILE A 61 -7.02 -5.94 -12.72
CA ILE A 61 -7.19 -4.62 -13.34
C ILE A 61 -8.19 -4.70 -14.50
N GLU A 62 -8.01 -5.66 -15.43
CA GLU A 62 -8.91 -5.87 -16.56
C GLU A 62 -10.36 -6.12 -16.14
N MET A 63 -10.57 -6.92 -15.07
CA MET A 63 -11.92 -7.22 -14.57
C MET A 63 -12.55 -6.07 -13.80
N LEU A 64 -11.77 -5.20 -13.18
CA LEU A 64 -12.27 -3.96 -12.58
C LEU A 64 -12.64 -2.94 -13.65
N ASP A 65 -11.76 -2.74 -14.62
CA ASP A 65 -11.96 -1.77 -15.71
C ASP A 65 -13.18 -2.12 -16.57
N SER A 66 -13.36 -3.41 -16.87
CA SER A 66 -14.57 -3.91 -17.57
C SER A 66 -15.84 -3.96 -16.69
N GLY A 67 -15.76 -3.65 -15.38
CA GLY A 67 -16.90 -3.73 -14.45
C GLY A 67 -17.38 -5.15 -14.12
N VAL A 68 -16.61 -6.19 -14.49
CA VAL A 68 -16.91 -7.59 -14.13
C VAL A 68 -16.66 -7.85 -12.64
N ARG A 69 -15.71 -7.12 -12.04
CA ARG A 69 -15.47 -7.06 -10.60
C ARG A 69 -15.77 -5.64 -10.10
N ASP A 70 -16.22 -5.56 -8.85
CA ASP A 70 -16.64 -4.29 -8.25
C ASP A 70 -15.48 -3.58 -7.55
N VAL A 71 -14.66 -4.34 -6.81
CA VAL A 71 -13.55 -3.83 -5.98
C VAL A 71 -12.41 -4.84 -5.98
N GLY A 72 -11.15 -4.37 -5.86
CA GLY A 72 -10.00 -5.27 -5.84
C GLY A 72 -8.68 -4.57 -5.54
N PHE A 73 -7.67 -5.37 -5.24
CA PHE A 73 -6.32 -4.87 -4.97
C PHE A 73 -5.43 -4.99 -6.20
N ALA A 74 -4.69 -3.93 -6.49
CA ALA A 74 -3.71 -3.90 -7.59
C ALA A 74 -2.52 -3.01 -7.25
N GLY A 75 -1.38 -3.23 -7.92
CA GLY A 75 -0.24 -2.32 -7.89
C GLY A 75 -0.54 -1.07 -8.70
N ALA A 76 -0.19 0.11 -8.16
CA ALA A 76 -0.41 1.39 -8.85
C ALA A 76 0.38 1.49 -10.16
N ASP A 77 1.54 0.84 -10.23
CA ASP A 77 2.38 0.72 -11.44
C ASP A 77 1.62 0.04 -12.59
N TRP A 78 1.00 -1.11 -12.33
CA TRP A 78 0.25 -1.84 -13.36
C TRP A 78 -1.05 -1.14 -13.76
N VAL A 79 -1.74 -0.45 -12.84
CA VAL A 79 -2.91 0.37 -13.19
C VAL A 79 -2.50 1.52 -14.11
N ALA A 80 -1.35 2.16 -13.84
CA ALA A 80 -0.79 3.21 -14.69
C ALA A 80 -0.30 2.67 -16.03
N GLU A 81 0.33 1.49 -16.05
CA GLU A 81 0.78 0.81 -17.27
C GLU A 81 -0.38 0.44 -18.17
N ASP A 82 -1.40 -0.24 -17.65
CA ASP A 82 -2.57 -0.64 -18.44
C ASP A 82 -3.45 0.57 -18.83
N GLY A 83 -3.27 1.72 -18.14
CA GLY A 83 -4.06 2.94 -18.34
C GLY A 83 -5.52 2.77 -18.00
N ALA A 84 -5.81 1.89 -17.05
CA ALA A 84 -7.15 1.58 -16.61
C ALA A 84 -7.79 2.75 -15.85
N GLU A 85 -9.06 2.99 -16.11
CA GLU A 85 -9.82 4.10 -15.52
C GLU A 85 -10.55 3.68 -14.24
N LEU A 86 -9.79 3.29 -13.22
CA LEU A 86 -10.29 2.84 -11.92
C LEU A 86 -10.44 3.98 -10.92
N ILE A 87 -11.31 3.79 -9.95
CA ILE A 87 -11.43 4.68 -8.79
C ILE A 87 -10.43 4.22 -7.71
N ASP A 88 -9.44 5.05 -7.42
CA ASP A 88 -8.47 4.81 -6.34
C ASP A 88 -9.13 5.11 -4.99
N LEU A 89 -9.39 4.06 -4.21
CA LEU A 89 -10.10 4.17 -2.94
C LEU A 89 -9.16 4.33 -1.75
N LEU A 90 -8.03 3.61 -1.76
CA LEU A 90 -7.14 3.56 -0.60
C LEU A 90 -5.74 3.07 -0.98
N ASP A 91 -4.72 3.87 -0.65
CA ASP A 91 -3.33 3.41 -0.64
C ASP A 91 -3.05 2.63 0.64
N THR A 92 -2.83 1.33 0.51
CA THR A 92 -2.52 0.48 1.68
C THR A 92 -1.08 0.66 2.18
N GLY A 93 -0.20 1.22 1.36
CA GLY A 93 1.23 1.32 1.61
C GLY A 93 1.97 -0.02 1.65
N LEU A 94 1.30 -1.13 1.27
CA LEU A 94 1.89 -2.46 1.19
C LEU A 94 2.70 -2.63 -0.11
N ASP A 95 3.64 -3.57 -0.09
CA ASP A 95 4.42 -4.01 -1.24
C ASP A 95 5.03 -2.86 -2.07
N ARG A 96 5.52 -1.82 -1.38
CA ARG A 96 6.09 -0.62 -2.02
C ARG A 96 7.25 -0.98 -2.94
N VAL A 97 7.18 -0.45 -4.16
CA VAL A 97 8.24 -0.52 -5.16
C VAL A 97 8.41 0.82 -5.85
N ARG A 98 9.53 1.01 -6.52
CA ARG A 98 9.80 2.12 -7.44
C ARG A 98 9.95 1.54 -8.84
N LEU A 99 9.32 2.15 -9.82
CA LEU A 99 9.63 1.90 -11.22
C LEU A 99 10.79 2.79 -11.60
N VAL A 100 11.90 2.19 -11.98
CA VAL A 100 13.17 2.90 -12.21
C VAL A 100 13.74 2.55 -13.57
N ALA A 101 14.49 3.49 -14.16
CA ALA A 101 15.40 3.21 -15.24
C ALA A 101 16.77 2.86 -14.65
N ALA A 102 17.40 1.79 -15.15
CA ALA A 102 18.70 1.33 -14.69
C ALA A 102 19.57 0.87 -15.86
N ALA A 103 20.87 1.10 -15.75
CA ALA A 103 21.85 0.78 -16.80
C ALA A 103 23.16 0.26 -16.21
N PRO A 104 23.96 -0.52 -16.99
CA PRO A 104 25.31 -0.85 -16.61
C PRO A 104 26.15 0.41 -16.39
N LEU A 105 26.93 0.46 -15.31
CA LEU A 105 27.79 1.62 -15.01
C LEU A 105 28.76 1.94 -16.17
N ALA A 106 29.24 0.89 -16.86
CA ALA A 106 30.15 1.03 -18.00
C ALA A 106 29.52 1.71 -19.23
N LEU A 107 28.18 1.74 -19.32
CA LEU A 107 27.45 2.43 -20.39
C LEU A 107 27.38 3.94 -20.16
N LEU A 108 27.48 4.38 -18.89
CA LEU A 108 27.20 5.77 -18.55
C LEU A 108 28.38 6.71 -18.87
N GLU A 109 28.11 7.77 -19.61
CA GLU A 109 29.03 8.88 -19.89
C GLU A 109 28.71 10.05 -18.93
N ASN A 110 29.61 10.32 -17.96
CA ASN A 110 29.38 11.33 -16.93
C ASN A 110 28.06 11.14 -16.15
N GLY A 111 27.66 9.89 -15.88
CA GLY A 111 26.46 9.54 -15.14
C GLY A 111 25.15 9.63 -15.98
N ARG A 112 25.26 9.76 -17.30
CA ARG A 112 24.13 9.84 -18.23
C ARG A 112 24.22 8.77 -19.31
N LEU A 113 23.09 8.40 -19.88
CA LEU A 113 23.05 7.54 -21.05
C LEU A 113 23.73 8.24 -22.25
N PRO A 114 24.45 7.48 -23.12
CA PRO A 114 25.12 8.04 -24.29
C PRO A 114 24.11 8.55 -25.32
N GLY A 115 24.52 9.56 -26.12
CA GLY A 115 23.70 10.19 -27.16
C GLY A 115 23.55 9.37 -28.46
N ARG A 116 23.59 8.03 -28.35
CA ARG A 116 23.32 7.12 -29.49
C ARG A 116 21.99 6.41 -29.31
N ARG A 117 21.52 5.75 -30.35
CA ARG A 117 20.34 4.89 -30.28
C ARG A 117 20.58 3.74 -29.30
N LEU A 118 19.61 3.50 -28.41
CA LEU A 118 19.67 2.54 -27.32
C LEU A 118 18.54 1.50 -27.46
N ILE A 119 18.72 0.34 -26.84
CA ILE A 119 17.65 -0.65 -26.62
C ILE A 119 17.28 -0.61 -25.13
N VAL A 120 16.01 -0.30 -24.83
CA VAL A 120 15.46 -0.26 -23.47
C VAL A 120 14.55 -1.45 -23.28
N ALA A 121 14.90 -2.38 -22.39
CA ALA A 121 14.04 -3.53 -22.09
C ALA A 121 13.10 -3.23 -20.92
N SER A 122 11.84 -3.65 -21.01
CA SER A 122 10.85 -3.45 -19.96
C SER A 122 9.63 -4.36 -20.07
N GLU A 123 9.02 -4.69 -18.91
CA GLU A 123 7.66 -5.23 -18.82
C GLU A 123 6.56 -4.13 -18.86
N TYR A 124 6.96 -2.84 -18.81
CA TYR A 124 6.09 -1.67 -18.75
C TYR A 124 6.21 -0.81 -20.02
N PRO A 125 5.73 -1.29 -21.19
CA PRO A 125 5.94 -0.59 -22.45
C PRO A 125 5.40 0.84 -22.45
N ARG A 126 4.18 1.06 -21.98
CA ARG A 126 3.55 2.39 -21.99
C ARG A 126 4.28 3.41 -21.09
N LEU A 127 4.68 3.00 -19.88
CA LEU A 127 5.40 3.88 -18.97
C LEU A 127 6.83 4.12 -19.47
N THR A 128 7.46 3.13 -20.09
CA THR A 128 8.79 3.24 -20.68
C THR A 128 8.80 4.17 -21.89
N GLU A 129 7.83 4.06 -22.81
CA GLU A 129 7.68 4.97 -23.94
C GLU A 129 7.53 6.41 -23.49
N ARG A 130 6.67 6.68 -22.47
CA ARG A 130 6.53 8.01 -21.89
C ARG A 130 7.82 8.53 -21.25
N TRP A 131 8.62 7.64 -20.65
CA TRP A 131 9.91 8.01 -20.09
C TRP A 131 10.91 8.36 -21.20
N ILE A 132 10.98 7.56 -22.28
CA ILE A 132 11.82 7.81 -23.48
C ILE A 132 11.46 9.18 -24.07
N GLU A 133 10.17 9.44 -24.32
CA GLU A 133 9.67 10.73 -24.83
C GLU A 133 10.06 11.90 -23.90
N ARG A 134 9.82 11.77 -22.59
CA ARG A 134 10.13 12.80 -21.59
C ARG A 134 11.62 13.15 -21.53
N THR A 135 12.47 12.16 -21.70
CA THR A 135 13.93 12.33 -21.60
C THR A 135 14.57 12.70 -22.94
N GLY A 136 13.84 12.58 -24.04
CA GLY A 136 14.35 12.83 -25.39
C GLY A 136 15.38 11.80 -25.86
N LEU A 137 15.34 10.58 -25.31
CA LEU A 137 16.25 9.49 -25.69
C LEU A 137 15.91 8.99 -27.11
N ASP A 138 16.93 8.72 -27.92
CA ASP A 138 16.78 7.92 -29.13
C ASP A 138 16.87 6.43 -28.75
N ALA A 139 15.72 5.76 -28.59
CA ALA A 139 15.69 4.40 -28.09
C ALA A 139 14.58 3.56 -28.71
N ASP A 140 14.85 2.28 -28.87
CA ASP A 140 13.88 1.24 -29.20
C ASP A 140 13.48 0.49 -27.93
N LEU A 141 12.19 0.20 -27.78
CA LEU A 141 11.66 -0.61 -26.69
C LEU A 141 11.76 -2.10 -27.03
N LEU A 142 12.37 -2.88 -26.14
CA LEU A 142 12.34 -4.34 -26.13
C LEU A 142 11.38 -4.82 -25.03
N LEU A 143 10.26 -5.44 -25.41
CA LEU A 143 9.32 -5.99 -24.44
C LEU A 143 9.93 -7.24 -23.77
N SER A 144 10.04 -7.22 -22.44
CA SER A 144 10.48 -8.35 -21.62
C SER A 144 9.29 -9.01 -20.89
N PHE A 145 9.51 -10.22 -20.37
CA PHE A 145 8.50 -11.03 -19.67
C PHE A 145 9.07 -11.71 -18.43
N GLY A 146 9.67 -10.95 -17.54
CA GLY A 146 10.41 -11.38 -16.35
C GLY A 146 11.92 -11.35 -16.54
N ALA A 147 12.63 -11.33 -15.42
CA ALA A 147 14.10 -11.29 -15.37
C ALA A 147 14.72 -10.20 -16.27
N THR A 148 14.11 -9.03 -16.32
CA THR A 148 14.54 -7.91 -17.17
C THR A 148 15.96 -7.46 -16.84
N GLU A 149 16.35 -7.57 -15.57
CA GLU A 149 17.65 -7.16 -15.02
C GLU A 149 18.84 -7.98 -15.54
N VAL A 150 18.62 -9.10 -16.21
CA VAL A 150 19.70 -9.92 -16.78
C VAL A 150 19.97 -9.64 -18.27
N LEU A 151 19.14 -8.82 -18.93
CA LEU A 151 19.29 -8.54 -20.36
C LEU A 151 20.47 -7.62 -20.68
N PRO A 152 20.79 -6.57 -19.90
CA PRO A 152 21.99 -5.78 -20.14
C PRO A 152 23.28 -6.52 -19.72
N PRO A 153 24.41 -6.32 -20.45
CA PRO A 153 24.54 -5.45 -21.61
C PRO A 153 24.33 -6.16 -22.96
N GLU A 154 24.06 -7.48 -22.97
CA GLU A 154 24.10 -8.30 -24.19
C GLU A 154 22.86 -8.10 -25.07
N ASP A 155 21.66 -8.06 -24.49
CA ASP A 155 20.38 -8.03 -25.22
C ASP A 155 19.72 -6.64 -25.17
N ALA A 156 20.09 -5.81 -24.20
CA ALA A 156 19.61 -4.44 -24.04
C ALA A 156 20.69 -3.52 -23.50
N ASP A 157 20.61 -2.23 -23.77
CA ASP A 157 21.54 -1.22 -23.21
C ASP A 157 21.13 -0.84 -21.78
N CYS A 158 19.84 -0.69 -21.51
CA CYS A 158 19.31 -0.34 -20.20
C CYS A 158 17.89 -0.92 -20.04
N ILE A 159 17.35 -0.79 -18.85
CA ILE A 159 16.04 -1.33 -18.49
C ILE A 159 15.16 -0.30 -17.81
N VAL A 160 13.84 -0.52 -17.89
CA VAL A 160 12.86 0.06 -16.95
C VAL A 160 12.16 -1.09 -16.25
N ASP A 161 12.31 -1.16 -14.92
CA ASP A 161 11.76 -2.24 -14.12
C ASP A 161 11.42 -1.78 -12.69
N ASN A 162 10.57 -2.54 -12.00
CA ASN A 162 10.23 -2.29 -10.62
C ASN A 162 11.28 -2.83 -9.65
N THR A 163 11.55 -2.09 -8.60
CA THR A 163 12.46 -2.52 -7.55
C THR A 163 12.02 -2.02 -6.17
N ALA A 164 12.19 -2.85 -5.14
CA ALA A 164 11.96 -2.43 -3.76
C ALA A 164 13.19 -1.72 -3.19
N THR A 165 14.34 -2.39 -3.17
CA THR A 165 15.58 -1.92 -2.55
C THR A 165 16.72 -1.64 -3.54
N GLY A 166 16.55 -2.01 -4.79
CA GLY A 166 17.60 -1.99 -5.81
C GLY A 166 18.65 -3.09 -5.66
N ALA A 167 18.47 -4.05 -4.75
CA ALA A 167 19.47 -5.08 -4.50
C ALA A 167 19.71 -5.98 -5.71
N THR A 168 18.64 -6.43 -6.39
CA THR A 168 18.72 -7.27 -7.60
C THR A 168 19.41 -6.52 -8.73
N LEU A 169 19.09 -5.24 -8.94
CA LEU A 169 19.73 -4.41 -9.95
C LEU A 169 21.23 -4.32 -9.71
N ARG A 170 21.65 -3.99 -8.48
CA ARG A 170 23.07 -3.92 -8.13
C ARG A 170 23.80 -5.26 -8.28
N ALA A 171 23.13 -6.38 -7.93
CA ALA A 171 23.70 -7.71 -8.11
C ALA A 171 23.98 -8.06 -9.59
N ASN A 172 23.21 -7.45 -10.52
CA ASN A 172 23.42 -7.56 -11.96
C ASN A 172 24.26 -6.41 -12.57
N GLY A 173 24.94 -5.63 -11.72
CA GLY A 173 25.83 -4.55 -12.17
C GLY A 173 25.09 -3.32 -12.74
N LEU A 174 23.79 -3.18 -12.44
CA LEU A 174 22.98 -2.06 -12.90
C LEU A 174 22.89 -0.97 -11.85
N GLU A 175 23.04 0.29 -12.27
CA GLU A 175 22.84 1.49 -11.48
C GLU A 175 21.53 2.17 -11.87
N ILE A 176 20.78 2.63 -10.85
CA ILE A 176 19.54 3.38 -11.07
C ILE A 176 19.91 4.78 -11.55
N ILE A 177 19.38 5.16 -12.71
CA ILE A 177 19.68 6.44 -13.38
C ILE A 177 18.50 7.41 -13.35
N ASP A 178 17.27 6.90 -13.20
CA ASP A 178 16.07 7.72 -13.07
C ASP A 178 14.98 6.94 -12.32
N GLU A 179 14.03 7.67 -11.74
CA GLU A 179 12.84 7.10 -11.11
C GLU A 179 11.60 7.61 -11.85
N LEU A 180 10.82 6.67 -12.40
CA LEU A 180 9.62 7.01 -13.17
C LEU A 180 8.41 7.24 -12.26
N MET A 181 8.23 6.36 -11.27
CA MET A 181 7.17 6.48 -10.27
C MET A 181 7.42 5.58 -9.06
N THR A 182 6.75 5.91 -7.95
CA THR A 182 6.56 5.00 -6.82
C THR A 182 5.23 4.26 -6.94
N SER A 183 5.19 3.02 -6.49
CA SER A 183 4.01 2.18 -6.48
C SER A 183 3.85 1.48 -5.14
N SER A 184 2.60 1.17 -4.82
CA SER A 184 2.19 0.34 -3.70
C SER A 184 0.95 -0.45 -4.08
N THR A 185 0.61 -1.47 -3.31
CA THR A 185 -0.69 -2.13 -3.40
C THR A 185 -1.78 -1.16 -2.97
N ARG A 186 -2.77 -0.91 -3.83
CA ARG A 186 -3.93 -0.06 -3.55
C ARG A 186 -5.23 -0.84 -3.71
N LEU A 187 -6.27 -0.36 -3.06
CA LEU A 187 -7.64 -0.82 -3.26
C LEU A 187 -8.31 0.07 -4.31
N TYR A 188 -8.80 -0.54 -5.36
CA TYR A 188 -9.49 0.13 -6.46
C TYR A 188 -10.92 -0.38 -6.60
N ALA A 189 -11.81 0.49 -7.08
CA ALA A 189 -13.15 0.10 -7.52
C ALA A 189 -13.34 0.33 -9.02
N SER A 190 -14.24 -0.45 -9.62
CA SER A 190 -14.76 -0.14 -10.94
C SER A 190 -15.65 1.11 -10.90
N ARG A 191 -15.64 1.92 -11.95
CA ARG A 191 -16.55 3.09 -12.06
C ARG A 191 -18.02 2.66 -11.89
N ARG A 192 -18.41 1.57 -12.57
CA ARG A 192 -19.76 1.03 -12.51
C ARG A 192 -20.21 0.69 -11.09
N ALA A 193 -19.34 0.10 -10.26
CA ALA A 193 -19.69 -0.24 -8.87
C ALA A 193 -19.88 1.01 -8.00
N MET A 194 -19.13 2.09 -8.28
CA MET A 194 -19.27 3.35 -7.54
C MET A 194 -20.47 4.18 -7.99
N GLU A 195 -21.03 3.93 -9.17
CA GLU A 195 -22.29 4.52 -9.63
C GLU A 195 -23.51 3.84 -9.00
N ASP A 196 -23.41 2.56 -8.62
CA ASP A 196 -24.45 1.82 -7.89
C ASP A 196 -24.41 2.20 -6.40
N GLY A 197 -25.47 2.84 -5.91
CA GLY A 197 -25.54 3.33 -4.52
C GLY A 197 -25.38 2.24 -3.46
N ALA A 198 -25.97 1.04 -3.69
CA ALA A 198 -25.88 -0.06 -2.74
C ALA A 198 -24.49 -0.70 -2.69
N LYS A 199 -23.84 -0.83 -3.85
CA LYS A 199 -22.47 -1.32 -3.93
C LYS A 199 -21.49 -0.30 -3.36
N ARG A 200 -21.67 0.99 -3.67
CA ARG A 200 -20.83 2.07 -3.14
C ARG A 200 -20.83 2.08 -1.62
N GLU A 201 -21.99 2.03 -0.96
CA GLU A 201 -22.09 1.98 0.50
C GLU A 201 -21.29 0.81 1.09
N ARG A 202 -21.38 -0.36 0.47
CA ARG A 202 -20.64 -1.54 0.91
C ARG A 202 -19.14 -1.44 0.67
N ILE A 203 -18.74 -0.81 -0.43
CA ILE A 203 -17.32 -0.53 -0.74
C ILE A 203 -16.76 0.48 0.28
N GLU A 204 -17.49 1.53 0.60
CA GLU A 204 -17.11 2.53 1.60
C GLU A 204 -16.95 1.89 2.99
N ALA A 205 -17.86 0.98 3.37
CA ALA A 205 -17.72 0.21 4.62
C ALA A 205 -16.46 -0.68 4.61
N LEU A 206 -16.17 -1.34 3.50
CA LEU A 206 -14.94 -2.13 3.33
C LEU A 206 -13.68 -1.24 3.45
N VAL A 207 -13.67 -0.09 2.80
CA VAL A 207 -12.59 0.90 2.87
C VAL A 207 -12.37 1.35 4.32
N MET A 208 -13.43 1.69 5.04
CA MET A 208 -13.36 2.10 6.44
C MET A 208 -12.71 1.03 7.32
N LEU A 209 -13.10 -0.24 7.18
CA LEU A 209 -12.52 -1.35 7.95
C LEU A 209 -11.03 -1.54 7.65
N ILE A 210 -10.64 -1.48 6.38
CA ILE A 210 -9.22 -1.61 5.98
C ILE A 210 -8.43 -0.40 6.47
N ALA A 211 -8.95 0.81 6.30
CA ALA A 211 -8.30 2.05 6.75
C ALA A 211 -8.10 2.08 8.27
N SER A 212 -9.06 1.53 9.05
CA SER A 212 -8.94 1.46 10.51
C SER A 212 -7.76 0.62 10.98
N VAL A 213 -7.46 -0.47 10.29
CA VAL A 213 -6.28 -1.32 10.54
C VAL A 213 -4.99 -0.58 10.18
N LEU A 214 -4.97 0.09 9.03
CA LEU A 214 -3.80 0.86 8.58
C LEU A 214 -3.48 2.00 9.55
N GLU A 215 -4.51 2.68 10.05
CA GLU A 215 -4.35 3.74 11.06
C GLU A 215 -3.85 3.15 12.39
N ALA A 216 -4.39 2.02 12.85
CA ALA A 216 -3.93 1.33 14.04
C ALA A 216 -2.46 0.91 13.96
N ARG A 217 -1.97 0.46 12.78
CA ARG A 217 -0.57 0.10 12.58
C ARG A 217 0.40 1.29 12.70
N ARG A 218 -0.08 2.51 12.43
CA ARG A 218 0.72 3.75 12.54
C ARG A 218 0.74 4.34 13.93
N ARG A 219 -0.17 3.91 14.83
CA ARG A 219 -0.35 4.47 16.15
C ARG A 219 -0.19 3.45 17.25
N VAL A 220 -0.12 3.95 18.47
CA VAL A 220 -0.21 3.19 19.72
C VAL A 220 -1.15 3.90 20.66
N MET A 221 -1.75 3.17 21.57
CA MET A 221 -2.40 3.74 22.73
C MET A 221 -1.35 3.97 23.81
N LEU A 222 -1.21 5.21 24.23
CA LEU A 222 -0.38 5.64 25.34
C LEU A 222 -1.27 5.94 26.54
N GLU A 223 -0.99 5.31 27.66
CA GLU A 223 -1.65 5.55 28.95
C GLU A 223 -0.58 5.90 29.97
N LEU A 224 -0.84 6.88 30.82
CA LEU A 224 0.09 7.31 31.85
C LEU A 224 -0.65 7.97 33.03
N ASN A 225 0.02 8.07 34.19
CA ASN A 225 -0.43 8.85 35.31
C ASN A 225 0.40 10.13 35.45
N VAL A 226 -0.22 11.18 36.00
CA VAL A 226 0.44 12.48 36.20
C VAL A 226 -0.18 13.22 37.37
N ALA A 227 0.61 13.93 38.16
CA ALA A 227 0.13 14.77 39.25
C ALA A 227 -0.62 16.02 38.75
N ASP A 228 -1.46 16.62 39.59
CA ASP A 228 -2.31 17.78 39.23
C ASP A 228 -1.50 18.93 38.58
N GLU A 229 -0.35 19.27 39.19
CA GLU A 229 0.46 20.41 38.77
C GLU A 229 1.15 20.20 37.42
N GLN A 230 1.32 18.94 36.97
CA GLN A 230 2.08 18.57 35.77
C GLN A 230 1.16 18.20 34.60
N LEU A 231 -0.16 18.09 34.83
CA LEU A 231 -1.10 17.67 33.79
C LEU A 231 -1.01 18.52 32.52
N ALA A 232 -1.03 19.84 32.66
CA ALA A 232 -1.00 20.75 31.51
C ALA A 232 0.27 20.56 30.67
N SER A 233 1.43 20.48 31.34
CA SER A 233 2.72 20.29 30.63
C SER A 233 2.81 18.94 29.93
N VAL A 234 2.23 17.87 30.48
CA VAL A 234 2.21 16.56 29.84
C VAL A 234 1.24 16.55 28.67
N VAL A 235 0.05 17.13 28.80
CA VAL A 235 -0.94 17.18 27.71
C VAL A 235 -0.42 17.98 26.51
N GLU A 236 0.28 19.10 26.74
CA GLU A 236 0.85 19.95 25.68
C GLU A 236 1.87 19.21 24.79
N ILE A 237 2.61 18.25 25.32
CA ILE A 237 3.63 17.53 24.55
C ILE A 237 3.09 16.28 23.82
N LEU A 238 1.82 15.89 24.03
CA LEU A 238 1.22 14.71 23.44
C LEU A 238 0.75 14.98 22.00
N PRO A 239 1.31 14.30 20.98
CA PRO A 239 0.88 14.43 19.59
C PRO A 239 -0.40 13.59 19.33
N CYS A 240 -1.49 13.96 20.01
CA CYS A 240 -2.74 13.21 19.95
C CYS A 240 -3.42 13.29 18.57
N MET A 241 -4.23 12.30 18.25
CA MET A 241 -5.14 12.33 17.10
C MET A 241 -6.21 13.42 17.24
N ARG A 242 -6.71 13.53 18.46
CA ARG A 242 -7.65 14.54 18.98
C ARG A 242 -7.16 14.90 20.39
N GLU A 243 -8.01 15.48 21.19
CA GLU A 243 -7.70 15.72 22.61
C GLU A 243 -7.49 14.40 23.36
N PRO A 244 -6.57 14.33 24.33
CA PRO A 244 -6.40 13.17 25.18
C PRO A 244 -7.60 12.98 26.10
N THR A 245 -7.92 11.74 26.43
CA THR A 245 -8.87 11.44 27.49
C THR A 245 -8.18 11.59 28.84
N VAL A 246 -8.74 12.41 29.72
CA VAL A 246 -8.20 12.68 31.05
C VAL A 246 -9.24 12.29 32.10
N SER A 247 -8.85 11.48 33.09
CA SER A 247 -9.71 11.05 34.20
C SER A 247 -8.98 11.08 35.53
N ARG A 248 -9.69 11.40 36.65
CA ARG A 248 -9.08 11.44 37.96
C ARG A 248 -8.73 10.06 38.48
N LEU A 249 -7.59 9.93 39.12
CA LEU A 249 -7.21 8.73 39.86
C LEU A 249 -8.08 8.56 41.13
N HIS A 250 -8.37 7.31 41.52
CA HIS A 250 -9.32 6.97 42.56
C HIS A 250 -9.05 7.68 43.92
N ALA A 251 -7.80 7.79 44.32
CA ALA A 251 -7.43 8.39 45.59
C ALA A 251 -7.21 9.92 45.52
N GLY A 252 -7.54 10.58 44.41
CA GLY A 252 -7.35 12.03 44.26
C GLY A 252 -5.89 12.46 44.04
N GLY A 253 -4.96 11.52 43.86
CA GLY A 253 -3.52 11.77 43.72
C GLY A 253 -3.05 12.13 42.28
N GLY A 254 -3.93 12.70 41.45
CA GLY A 254 -3.58 13.08 40.08
C GLY A 254 -4.54 12.54 39.01
N TRP A 255 -4.05 12.40 37.80
CA TRP A 255 -4.82 12.08 36.57
C TRP A 255 -4.26 10.91 35.83
N ALA A 256 -5.13 10.09 35.27
CA ALA A 256 -4.81 9.15 34.19
C ALA A 256 -5.06 9.84 32.85
N VAL A 257 -4.08 9.77 31.95
CA VAL A 257 -4.14 10.36 30.62
C VAL A 257 -4.03 9.22 29.59
N LYS A 258 -4.93 9.23 28.62
CA LYS A 258 -4.96 8.23 27.54
C LYS A 258 -5.04 8.92 26.18
N ALA A 259 -4.18 8.53 25.25
CA ALA A 259 -4.13 9.11 23.92
C ALA A 259 -3.64 8.13 22.85
N ALA A 260 -4.18 8.22 21.62
CA ALA A 260 -3.61 7.56 20.45
C ALA A 260 -2.51 8.46 19.85
N VAL A 261 -1.26 8.01 19.87
CA VAL A 261 -0.09 8.77 19.41
C VAL A 261 0.65 8.05 18.28
N PRO A 262 1.37 8.78 17.39
CA PRO A 262 2.15 8.15 16.33
C PRO A 262 3.24 7.24 16.91
N ARG A 263 3.31 5.99 16.42
CA ARG A 263 4.31 4.99 16.83
C ARG A 263 5.74 5.47 16.61
N SER A 264 6.00 6.14 15.47
CA SER A 264 7.34 6.63 15.10
C SER A 264 7.89 7.68 16.07
N GLY A 265 7.03 8.38 16.81
CA GLY A 265 7.42 9.40 17.78
C GLY A 265 7.82 8.88 19.17
N LEU A 266 7.53 7.60 19.49
CA LEU A 266 7.73 7.06 20.84
C LEU A 266 9.15 7.22 21.41
N PRO A 267 10.24 6.99 20.66
CA PRO A 267 11.60 7.11 21.20
C PRO A 267 11.93 8.49 21.76
N THR A 268 11.34 9.54 21.21
CA THR A 268 11.52 10.92 21.69
C THR A 268 10.42 11.35 22.66
N LEU A 269 9.21 10.82 22.53
CA LEU A 269 8.04 11.20 23.33
C LEU A 269 8.12 10.67 24.74
N ILE A 270 8.43 9.38 24.94
CA ILE A 270 8.47 8.74 26.27
C ILE A 270 9.44 9.46 27.24
N PRO A 271 10.70 9.75 26.86
CA PRO A 271 11.61 10.51 27.73
C PRO A 271 11.09 11.90 28.09
N ARG A 272 10.45 12.60 27.13
CA ARG A 272 9.85 13.94 27.38
C ARG A 272 8.71 13.87 28.36
N ILE A 273 7.81 12.88 28.21
CA ILE A 273 6.72 12.66 29.18
C ILE A 273 7.29 12.39 30.58
N LYS A 274 8.33 11.54 30.67
CA LYS A 274 8.97 11.23 31.95
C LYS A 274 9.60 12.47 32.60
N ALA A 275 10.26 13.30 31.82
CA ALA A 275 10.85 14.56 32.29
C ALA A 275 9.76 15.58 32.72
N ALA A 276 8.59 15.58 32.09
CA ALA A 276 7.45 16.42 32.47
C ALA A 276 6.66 15.91 33.68
N GLY A 277 7.08 14.79 34.31
CA GLY A 277 6.46 14.24 35.50
C GLY A 277 5.45 13.10 35.26
N GLY A 278 5.35 12.58 34.02
CA GLY A 278 4.54 11.41 33.72
C GLY A 278 5.10 10.13 34.38
N THR A 279 4.22 9.30 34.93
CA THR A 279 4.54 8.02 35.57
C THR A 279 3.68 6.89 34.99
N ASP A 280 3.99 5.65 35.33
CA ASP A 280 3.22 4.46 34.98
C ASP A 280 2.88 4.42 33.47
N ILE A 281 3.85 4.73 32.63
CA ILE A 281 3.66 4.85 31.18
C ILE A 281 3.47 3.47 30.58
N ILE A 282 2.31 3.23 29.97
CA ILE A 282 1.94 1.98 29.28
C ILE A 282 1.74 2.28 27.80
N VAL A 283 2.30 1.43 26.95
CA VAL A 283 2.12 1.48 25.50
C VAL A 283 1.47 0.18 25.03
N SER A 284 0.31 0.28 24.42
CA SER A 284 -0.41 -0.86 23.87
C SER A 284 -0.73 -0.67 22.37
N ASN A 285 -0.86 -1.79 21.68
CA ASN A 285 -1.16 -1.77 20.23
C ASN A 285 -2.67 -1.91 20.04
N PRO A 286 -3.34 -0.91 19.44
CA PRO A 286 -4.72 -1.08 18.98
C PRO A 286 -4.77 -1.99 17.77
N GLU A 287 -5.81 -2.80 17.66
CA GLU A 287 -6.06 -3.62 16.47
C GLU A 287 -6.67 -2.80 15.35
N GLN A 288 -7.60 -1.89 15.70
CA GLN A 288 -8.27 -0.98 14.77
C GLN A 288 -8.45 0.39 15.41
N ILE A 289 -8.35 1.43 14.59
CA ILE A 289 -8.70 2.81 14.96
C ILE A 289 -9.60 3.36 13.85
N VAL A 290 -10.85 3.64 14.17
CA VAL A 290 -11.77 4.37 13.29
C VAL A 290 -11.73 5.85 13.72
N PRO A 291 -11.21 6.77 12.88
CA PRO A 291 -11.08 8.20 13.22
C PRO A 291 -12.40 8.92 13.42
#